data_c6d559a4f18afa9ac5f2d06c12b10958
#
_entry.id   c6d559a4f18afa9ac5f2d06c12b10958
#
_cell.length_a   1.000
_cell.length_b   1.000
_cell.length_c   1.000
_cell.angle_alpha   90.00
_cell.angle_beta   90.00
_cell.angle_gamma   90.00
#
_symmetry.space_group_name_H-M   'P 1'
#
loop_
_entity.id
_entity.type
_entity.pdbx_description
1 polymer ?
#
loop_
_entity_poly.entity_id
_entity_poly.type
_entity_poly.pdbx_seq_one_letter_code
_entity_poly.pdbx_strand_id
1 'polypeptide(L)'
;MIPKIIHYCWFGRNPLPEAYLHYIESWKRFCPDYEIREWNEDNFDVHQNQYCSEAYQAGKWAFVSDYARLKIIYDNGGVYLDTDIEMVKPIDDLLVGEGFFGFQSSGQINTGLGFAANKDSQILAYMLKIYDFRSFKIGTKYDMTPCPVINSIALKKFGVKMDKKSSKNIQYISLNTGKPSDKLGG
;
A
#
# COMPACT_ATOMS: atom_id res chain seq x y z
N MET A 1 12.88 4.75 -12.30
CA MET A 1 13.28 3.48 -11.62
C MET A 1 12.77 3.56 -10.19
N ILE A 2 12.11 2.50 -9.71
CA ILE A 2 11.55 2.45 -8.36
C ILE A 2 12.70 2.38 -7.36
N PRO A 3 12.76 3.30 -6.37
CA PRO A 3 13.79 3.27 -5.33
C PRO A 3 13.76 1.97 -4.51
N LYS A 4 14.93 1.47 -4.11
CA LYS A 4 15.07 0.33 -3.20
C LYS A 4 14.85 0.76 -1.75
N ILE A 5 13.62 1.19 -1.46
CA ILE A 5 13.17 1.60 -0.14
C ILE A 5 11.88 0.84 0.17
N ILE A 6 11.83 0.15 1.30
CA ILE A 6 10.62 -0.47 1.84
C ILE A 6 10.06 0.47 2.91
N HIS A 7 8.85 0.93 2.70
CA HIS A 7 8.12 1.78 3.63
C HIS A 7 7.06 0.98 4.36
N TYR A 8 6.88 1.26 5.64
CA TYR A 8 5.74 0.77 6.43
C TYR A 8 5.23 1.85 7.36
N CYS A 9 3.98 1.74 7.81
CA CYS A 9 3.35 2.66 8.73
C CYS A 9 3.09 2.00 10.09
N TRP A 10 3.36 2.75 11.17
CA TRP A 10 2.97 2.36 12.51
C TRP A 10 2.48 3.58 13.29
N PHE A 11 1.16 3.81 13.27
CA PHE A 11 0.51 4.94 13.94
C PHE A 11 -0.08 4.53 15.29
N GLY A 12 -0.36 5.54 16.15
CA GLY A 12 -0.98 5.36 17.46
C GLY A 12 0.00 5.43 18.63
N ARG A 13 1.28 5.78 18.38
CA ARG A 13 2.34 6.00 19.38
C ARG A 13 2.62 4.81 20.31
N ASN A 14 2.09 3.64 20.01
CA ASN A 14 2.43 2.42 20.71
C ASN A 14 3.70 1.81 20.13
N PRO A 15 4.53 1.14 20.92
CA PRO A 15 5.67 0.41 20.37
C PRO A 15 5.20 -0.69 19.41
N LEU A 16 5.98 -0.94 18.35
CA LEU A 16 5.73 -2.05 17.45
C LEU A 16 5.83 -3.37 18.25
N PRO A 17 4.78 -4.21 18.28
CA PRO A 17 4.82 -5.47 19.01
C PRO A 17 5.90 -6.41 18.45
N GLU A 18 6.56 -7.15 19.34
CA GLU A 18 7.62 -8.10 18.98
C GLU A 18 7.17 -9.12 17.92
N ALA A 19 5.89 -9.49 17.94
CA ALA A 19 5.29 -10.40 16.96
C ALA A 19 5.42 -9.92 15.51
N TYR A 20 5.61 -8.61 15.27
CA TYR A 20 5.79 -8.07 13.90
C TYR A 20 7.26 -7.95 13.49
N LEU A 21 8.21 -8.02 14.45
CA LEU A 21 9.63 -7.86 14.16
C LEU A 21 10.16 -8.94 13.20
N HIS A 22 9.66 -10.17 13.29
CA HIS A 22 10.09 -11.25 12.41
C HIS A 22 9.71 -11.00 10.93
N TYR A 23 8.60 -10.28 10.65
CA TYR A 23 8.25 -9.88 9.29
C TYR A 23 9.27 -8.88 8.75
N ILE A 24 9.62 -7.85 9.54
CA ILE A 24 10.63 -6.86 9.16
C ILE A 24 12.00 -7.51 8.98
N GLU A 25 12.39 -8.48 9.82
CA GLU A 25 13.61 -9.24 9.65
C GLU A 25 13.61 -10.07 8.34
N SER A 26 12.44 -10.58 7.91
CA SER A 26 12.32 -11.24 6.61
C SER A 26 12.64 -10.27 5.45
N TRP A 27 12.23 -8.99 5.56
CA TRP A 27 12.54 -7.98 4.54
C TRP A 27 14.04 -7.70 4.47
N LYS A 28 14.73 -7.53 5.60
CA LYS A 28 16.19 -7.37 5.67
C LYS A 28 16.93 -8.56 5.08
N ARG A 29 16.42 -9.76 5.35
CA ARG A 29 17.00 -11.02 4.87
C ARG A 29 16.95 -11.15 3.36
N PHE A 30 15.81 -10.85 2.73
CA PHE A 30 15.60 -11.05 1.30
C PHE A 30 15.89 -9.81 0.46
N CYS A 31 15.97 -8.63 1.06
CA CYS A 31 16.28 -7.36 0.42
C CYS A 31 17.34 -6.59 1.23
N PRO A 32 18.56 -7.15 1.39
CA PRO A 32 19.57 -6.57 2.28
C PRO A 32 20.12 -5.21 1.80
N ASP A 33 19.95 -4.88 0.55
CA ASP A 33 20.36 -3.61 -0.09
C ASP A 33 19.21 -2.56 -0.15
N TYR A 34 18.08 -2.86 0.50
CA TYR A 34 16.98 -1.91 0.61
C TYR A 34 17.05 -1.12 1.92
N GLU A 35 16.78 0.18 1.86
CA GLU A 35 16.45 0.96 3.05
C GLU A 35 15.07 0.53 3.57
N ILE A 36 14.92 0.33 4.89
CA ILE A 36 13.62 0.09 5.53
C ILE A 36 13.26 1.33 6.33
N ARG A 37 12.12 1.94 6.04
CA ARG A 37 11.70 3.23 6.62
C ARG A 37 10.35 3.11 7.29
N GLU A 38 10.34 3.36 8.61
CA GLU A 38 9.12 3.50 9.39
C GLU A 38 8.52 4.89 9.21
N TRP A 39 7.18 4.92 9.14
CA TRP A 39 6.39 6.15 9.14
C TRP A 39 5.40 6.14 10.29
N ASN A 40 5.42 7.21 11.07
CA ASN A 40 4.58 7.43 12.22
C ASN A 40 4.30 8.93 12.38
N GLU A 41 3.72 9.35 13.50
CA GLU A 41 3.36 10.75 13.77
C GLU A 41 4.54 11.73 13.86
N ASP A 42 5.77 11.24 13.96
CA ASP A 42 6.94 12.09 14.07
C ASP A 42 7.48 12.52 12.70
N ASN A 43 7.15 11.78 11.64
CA ASN A 43 7.65 12.03 10.29
C ASN A 43 6.57 12.03 9.19
N PHE A 44 5.29 11.86 9.56
CA PHE A 44 4.14 11.97 8.66
C PHE A 44 3.07 12.88 9.26
N ASP A 45 2.70 13.93 8.54
CA ASP A 45 1.60 14.82 8.95
C ASP A 45 0.24 14.13 8.70
N VAL A 46 -0.36 13.58 9.76
CA VAL A 46 -1.66 12.93 9.71
C VAL A 46 -2.83 13.91 9.47
N HIS A 47 -2.57 15.22 9.56
CA HIS A 47 -3.57 16.27 9.39
C HIS A 47 -3.57 16.89 8.00
N GLN A 48 -2.67 16.50 7.11
CA GLN A 48 -2.57 17.04 5.75
C GLN A 48 -3.77 16.72 4.83
N ASN A 49 -4.62 15.75 5.23
CA ASN A 49 -5.83 15.36 4.49
C ASN A 49 -6.98 15.14 5.48
N GLN A 50 -8.19 15.58 5.13
CA GLN A 50 -9.35 15.51 6.01
C GLN A 50 -9.69 14.08 6.42
N TYR A 51 -9.75 13.15 5.48
CA TYR A 51 -10.05 11.74 5.77
C TYR A 51 -9.04 11.13 6.74
N CYS A 52 -7.75 11.34 6.50
CA CYS A 52 -6.66 10.86 7.34
C CYS A 52 -6.74 11.45 8.76
N SER A 53 -6.95 12.77 8.86
CA SER A 53 -7.08 13.49 10.14
C SER A 53 -8.27 12.97 10.97
N GLU A 54 -9.43 12.78 10.34
CA GLU A 54 -10.62 12.27 11.01
C GLU A 54 -10.46 10.81 11.45
N ALA A 55 -9.80 9.97 10.64
CA ALA A 55 -9.46 8.60 11.00
C ALA A 55 -8.49 8.55 12.20
N TYR A 56 -7.50 9.45 12.20
CA TYR A 56 -6.54 9.57 13.31
C TYR A 56 -7.24 9.99 14.60
N GLN A 57 -8.08 11.02 14.57
CA GLN A 57 -8.87 11.47 15.73
C GLN A 57 -9.79 10.38 16.29
N ALA A 58 -10.27 9.48 15.42
CA ALA A 58 -11.10 8.35 15.80
C ALA A 58 -10.30 7.12 16.28
N GLY A 59 -8.96 7.18 16.31
CA GLY A 59 -8.11 6.06 16.70
C GLY A 59 -8.16 4.88 15.69
N LYS A 60 -8.48 5.15 14.41
CA LYS A 60 -8.64 4.13 13.37
C LYS A 60 -7.38 4.03 12.51
N TRP A 61 -6.32 3.49 13.11
CA TRP A 61 -4.97 3.48 12.56
C TRP A 61 -4.85 2.80 11.18
N ALA A 62 -5.61 1.74 10.94
CA ALA A 62 -5.65 1.09 9.62
C ALA A 62 -6.11 2.06 8.51
N PHE A 63 -7.11 2.91 8.78
CA PHE A 63 -7.60 3.89 7.81
C PHE A 63 -6.65 5.10 7.66
N VAL A 64 -5.91 5.45 8.71
CA VAL A 64 -4.78 6.39 8.61
C VAL A 64 -3.74 5.85 7.63
N SER A 65 -3.34 4.59 7.82
CA SER A 65 -2.37 3.92 6.95
C SER A 65 -2.87 3.77 5.52
N ASP A 66 -4.17 3.61 5.28
CA ASP A 66 -4.75 3.50 3.94
C ASP A 66 -4.49 4.75 3.07
N TYR A 67 -4.54 5.93 3.67
CA TYR A 67 -4.15 7.18 2.99
C TYR A 67 -2.64 7.36 2.99
N ALA A 68 -2.00 7.19 4.16
CA ALA A 68 -0.58 7.50 4.35
C ALA A 68 0.31 6.69 3.39
N ARG A 69 0.05 5.38 3.22
CA ARG A 69 0.83 4.51 2.31
C ARG A 69 0.86 5.03 0.88
N LEU A 70 -0.28 5.55 0.38
CA LEU A 70 -0.38 6.11 -0.97
C LEU A 70 0.43 7.41 -1.08
N LYS A 71 0.31 8.30 -0.09
CA LYS A 71 1.01 9.58 -0.05
C LYS A 71 2.52 9.39 0.06
N ILE A 72 2.96 8.48 0.93
CA ILE A 72 4.37 8.16 1.13
C ILE A 72 5.02 7.65 -0.18
N ILE A 73 4.40 6.69 -0.85
CA ILE A 73 4.94 6.16 -2.10
C ILE A 73 4.82 7.20 -3.23
N TYR A 74 3.77 8.02 -3.25
CA TYR A 74 3.66 9.12 -4.21
C TYR A 74 4.83 10.11 -4.08
N ASP A 75 5.18 10.49 -2.86
CA ASP A 75 6.22 11.49 -2.60
C ASP A 75 7.64 10.95 -2.72
N ASN A 76 7.86 9.68 -2.43
CA ASN A 76 9.20 9.09 -2.32
C ASN A 76 9.51 8.05 -3.41
N GLY A 77 8.50 7.41 -3.98
CA GLY A 77 8.63 6.14 -4.70
C GLY A 77 8.95 5.00 -3.71
N GLY A 78 9.22 3.80 -4.24
CA GLY A 78 9.60 2.64 -3.44
C GLY A 78 8.50 1.61 -3.29
N VAL A 79 8.63 0.77 -2.28
CA VAL A 79 7.74 -0.36 -1.97
C VAL A 79 7.05 -0.08 -0.65
N TYR A 80 5.76 -0.35 -0.56
CA TYR A 80 5.02 -0.34 0.70
C TYR A 80 4.62 -1.76 1.08
N LEU A 81 4.81 -2.11 2.35
CA LEU A 81 4.34 -3.35 2.96
C LEU A 81 3.64 -3.04 4.28
N ASP A 82 2.52 -3.72 4.58
CA ASP A 82 1.97 -3.75 5.95
C ASP A 82 2.89 -4.58 6.86
N THR A 83 2.88 -4.28 8.15
CA THR A 83 3.79 -4.88 9.15
C THR A 83 3.58 -6.38 9.39
N ASP A 84 2.50 -6.96 8.86
CA ASP A 84 2.16 -8.39 8.95
C ASP A 84 2.47 -9.16 7.64
N ILE A 85 3.26 -8.57 6.74
CA ILE A 85 3.68 -9.19 5.48
C ILE A 85 5.04 -9.87 5.64
N GLU A 86 5.08 -11.18 5.50
CA GLU A 86 6.34 -11.94 5.43
C GLU A 86 6.90 -11.94 4.02
N MET A 87 8.17 -11.60 3.89
CA MET A 87 8.89 -11.73 2.63
C MET A 87 9.55 -13.11 2.57
N VAL A 88 9.27 -13.88 1.51
CA VAL A 88 9.79 -15.25 1.33
C VAL A 88 10.81 -15.36 0.21
N LYS A 89 11.03 -14.29 -0.57
CA LYS A 89 12.02 -14.19 -1.64
C LYS A 89 12.29 -12.73 -2.01
N PRO A 90 13.41 -12.42 -2.68
CA PRO A 90 13.70 -11.08 -3.20
C PRO A 90 12.59 -10.57 -4.12
N ILE A 91 12.38 -9.25 -4.13
CA ILE A 91 11.33 -8.59 -4.91
C ILE A 91 11.85 -7.76 -6.08
N ASP A 92 13.14 -7.80 -6.37
CA ASP A 92 13.76 -7.01 -7.46
C ASP A 92 13.08 -7.23 -8.80
N ASP A 93 12.67 -8.48 -9.10
CA ASP A 93 11.95 -8.82 -10.32
C ASP A 93 10.58 -8.13 -10.46
N LEU A 94 10.02 -7.63 -9.36
CA LEU A 94 8.75 -6.87 -9.35
C LEU A 94 8.96 -5.39 -9.62
N LEU A 95 10.18 -4.86 -9.41
CA LEU A 95 10.50 -3.43 -9.54
C LEU A 95 10.77 -3.02 -11.00
N VAL A 96 10.18 -3.74 -11.94
CA VAL A 96 10.27 -3.43 -13.36
C VAL A 96 9.14 -2.50 -13.77
N GLY A 97 9.46 -1.50 -14.60
CA GLY A 97 8.47 -0.56 -15.11
C GLY A 97 8.08 0.54 -14.12
N GLU A 98 6.80 0.90 -14.05
CA GLU A 98 6.30 2.00 -13.23
C GLU A 98 5.86 1.58 -11.83
N GLY A 99 5.67 0.27 -11.61
CA GLY A 99 5.26 -0.28 -10.32
C GLY A 99 4.46 -1.57 -10.42
N PHE A 100 4.01 -2.05 -9.27
CA PHE A 100 3.12 -3.20 -9.15
C PHE A 100 2.07 -2.99 -8.05
N PHE A 101 0.98 -3.73 -8.11
CA PHE A 101 -0.03 -3.82 -7.05
C PHE A 101 -0.39 -5.27 -6.77
N GLY A 102 -0.61 -5.59 -5.49
CA GLY A 102 -1.09 -6.90 -5.05
C GLY A 102 -2.62 -7.04 -5.18
N PHE A 103 -3.07 -8.21 -5.63
CA PHE A 103 -4.48 -8.61 -5.63
C PHE A 103 -4.79 -9.50 -4.45
N GLN A 104 -5.90 -9.23 -3.79
CA GLN A 104 -6.47 -10.18 -2.84
C GLN A 104 -7.37 -11.21 -3.56
N SER A 105 -7.71 -12.29 -2.86
CA SER A 105 -8.49 -13.42 -3.40
C SER A 105 -9.85 -13.01 -3.98
N SER A 106 -10.42 -11.87 -3.59
CA SER A 106 -11.65 -11.32 -4.17
C SER A 106 -11.45 -10.68 -5.55
N GLY A 107 -10.22 -10.64 -6.07
CA GLY A 107 -9.87 -9.95 -7.31
C GLY A 107 -9.80 -8.43 -7.19
N GLN A 108 -9.81 -7.89 -5.99
CA GLN A 108 -9.62 -6.47 -5.71
C GLN A 108 -8.16 -6.17 -5.41
N ILE A 109 -7.72 -4.96 -5.76
CA ILE A 109 -6.38 -4.47 -5.39
C ILE A 109 -6.36 -4.15 -3.90
N ASN A 110 -5.39 -4.72 -3.20
CA ASN A 110 -5.15 -4.45 -1.78
C ASN A 110 -3.73 -3.91 -1.59
N THR A 111 -3.63 -2.61 -1.33
CA THR A 111 -2.35 -1.94 -1.10
C THR A 111 -1.68 -2.34 0.22
N GLY A 112 -2.41 -2.98 1.14
CA GLY A 112 -1.84 -3.58 2.36
C GLY A 112 -0.99 -4.81 2.09
N LEU A 113 -1.34 -5.60 1.04
CA LEU A 113 -0.55 -6.78 0.65
C LEU A 113 0.80 -6.45 0.01
N GLY A 114 1.06 -5.18 -0.26
CA GLY A 114 2.26 -4.69 -0.90
C GLY A 114 1.98 -4.10 -2.29
N PHE A 115 2.63 -2.99 -2.54
CA PHE A 115 2.66 -2.35 -3.84
C PHE A 115 3.94 -1.52 -3.98
N ALA A 116 4.29 -1.18 -5.20
CA ALA A 116 5.41 -0.28 -5.47
C ALA A 116 5.05 0.65 -6.62
N ALA A 117 5.63 1.85 -6.59
CA ALA A 117 5.54 2.78 -7.70
C ALA A 117 6.75 3.73 -7.74
N ASN A 118 6.97 4.33 -8.90
CA ASN A 118 7.83 5.48 -9.01
C ASN A 118 7.22 6.68 -8.26
N LYS A 119 8.07 7.57 -7.78
CA LYS A 119 7.65 8.89 -7.29
C LYS A 119 6.78 9.58 -8.36
N ASP A 120 5.81 10.37 -7.91
CA ASP A 120 4.86 11.13 -8.75
C ASP A 120 4.00 10.25 -9.69
N SER A 121 3.75 8.99 -9.29
CA SER A 121 2.91 8.05 -10.04
C SER A 121 1.51 8.61 -10.29
N GLN A 122 1.08 8.67 -11.56
CA GLN A 122 -0.25 9.18 -11.94
C GLN A 122 -1.41 8.35 -11.34
N ILE A 123 -1.20 7.05 -11.15
CA ILE A 123 -2.18 6.17 -10.51
C ILE A 123 -2.34 6.53 -9.04
N LEU A 124 -1.22 6.75 -8.32
CA LEU A 124 -1.26 7.16 -6.93
C LEU A 124 -1.84 8.56 -6.76
N ALA A 125 -1.50 9.50 -7.67
CA ALA A 125 -2.12 10.83 -7.68
C ALA A 125 -3.65 10.73 -7.80
N TYR A 126 -4.15 9.84 -8.67
CA TYR A 126 -5.59 9.64 -8.80
C TYR A 126 -6.21 8.96 -7.58
N MET A 127 -5.53 7.98 -6.97
CA MET A 127 -5.99 7.37 -5.70
C MET A 127 -6.09 8.41 -4.59
N LEU A 128 -5.06 9.24 -4.41
CA LEU A 128 -5.05 10.33 -3.43
C LEU A 128 -6.18 11.31 -3.67
N LYS A 129 -6.43 11.68 -4.94
CA LYS A 129 -7.56 12.57 -5.29
C LYS A 129 -8.91 11.99 -4.87
N ILE A 130 -9.10 10.67 -4.87
CA ILE A 130 -10.33 10.07 -4.35
C ILE A 130 -10.48 10.35 -2.86
N TYR A 131 -9.40 10.27 -2.09
CA TYR A 131 -9.40 10.59 -0.66
C TYR A 131 -9.63 12.08 -0.38
N ASP A 132 -9.23 13.00 -1.27
CA ASP A 132 -9.47 14.44 -1.11
C ASP A 132 -10.97 14.81 -1.13
N PHE A 133 -11.80 13.96 -1.77
CA PHE A 133 -13.25 14.12 -1.80
C PHE A 133 -14.01 13.23 -0.80
N ARG A 134 -13.29 12.58 0.13
CA ARG A 134 -13.89 11.72 1.15
C ARG A 134 -13.70 12.32 2.54
N SER A 135 -14.73 12.10 3.38
CA SER A 135 -14.63 12.30 4.82
C SER A 135 -14.71 10.95 5.50
N PHE A 136 -13.82 10.70 6.47
CA PHE A 136 -13.91 9.49 7.28
C PHE A 136 -15.09 9.57 8.26
N LYS A 137 -15.41 10.78 8.76
CA LYS A 137 -16.54 11.03 9.65
C LYS A 137 -17.76 11.49 8.85
N ILE A 138 -18.85 10.73 8.91
CA ILE A 138 -20.13 11.02 8.25
C ILE A 138 -21.20 11.19 9.31
N GLY A 139 -21.45 12.43 9.74
CA GLY A 139 -22.34 12.74 10.86
C GLY A 139 -21.85 12.09 12.16
N THR A 140 -22.63 11.13 12.70
CA THR A 140 -22.26 10.36 13.90
C THR A 140 -21.59 9.02 13.60
N LYS A 141 -21.40 8.67 12.32
CA LYS A 141 -20.82 7.40 11.86
C LYS A 141 -19.46 7.62 11.20
N TYR A 142 -18.78 6.51 10.95
CA TYR A 142 -17.53 6.50 10.19
C TYR A 142 -17.67 5.76 8.86
N ASP A 143 -16.95 6.23 7.84
CA ASP A 143 -16.83 5.55 6.55
C ASP A 143 -15.84 4.36 6.69
N MET A 144 -16.41 3.19 6.92
CA MET A 144 -15.64 1.95 7.06
C MET A 144 -15.39 1.24 5.72
N THR A 145 -15.45 1.97 4.60
CA THR A 145 -15.16 1.40 3.28
C THR A 145 -13.68 0.95 3.23
N PRO A 146 -13.40 -0.33 3.00
CA PRO A 146 -12.02 -0.82 3.01
C PRO A 146 -11.24 -0.35 1.77
N CYS A 147 -9.94 -0.13 1.93
CA CYS A 147 -9.07 0.38 0.87
C CYS A 147 -9.10 -0.43 -0.45
N PRO A 148 -9.28 -1.77 -0.47
CA PRO A 148 -9.41 -2.51 -1.73
C PRO A 148 -10.54 -2.02 -2.62
N VAL A 149 -11.66 -1.59 -2.05
CA VAL A 149 -12.79 -1.03 -2.81
C VAL A 149 -12.39 0.30 -3.45
N ILE A 150 -11.79 1.19 -2.65
CA ILE A 150 -11.36 2.54 -3.09
C ILE A 150 -10.28 2.43 -4.17
N ASN A 151 -9.25 1.63 -3.93
CA ASN A 151 -8.11 1.48 -4.84
C ASN A 151 -8.50 0.81 -6.15
N SER A 152 -9.42 -0.16 -6.11
CA SER A 152 -9.90 -0.84 -7.32
C SER A 152 -10.67 0.10 -8.25
N ILE A 153 -11.35 1.13 -7.72
CA ILE A 153 -12.01 2.17 -8.54
C ILE A 153 -10.96 2.93 -9.37
N ALA A 154 -9.86 3.34 -8.72
CA ALA A 154 -8.78 4.06 -9.40
C ALA A 154 -8.18 3.22 -10.53
N LEU A 155 -7.81 1.97 -10.25
CA LEU A 155 -7.16 1.10 -11.22
C LEU A 155 -8.05 0.72 -12.41
N LYS A 156 -9.36 0.58 -12.20
CA LYS A 156 -10.33 0.41 -13.30
C LYS A 156 -10.29 1.58 -14.28
N LYS A 157 -10.13 2.81 -13.78
CA LYS A 157 -9.99 4.01 -14.61
C LYS A 157 -8.75 3.95 -15.51
N PHE A 158 -7.67 3.31 -15.03
CA PHE A 158 -6.44 3.11 -15.80
C PHE A 158 -6.45 1.81 -16.64
N GLY A 159 -7.63 1.22 -16.86
CA GLY A 159 -7.81 0.06 -17.74
C GLY A 159 -7.43 -1.29 -17.12
N VAL A 160 -7.13 -1.34 -15.83
CA VAL A 160 -6.82 -2.60 -15.14
C VAL A 160 -8.09 -3.43 -15.00
N LYS A 161 -8.08 -4.62 -15.59
CA LYS A 161 -9.20 -5.57 -15.45
C LYS A 161 -9.09 -6.29 -14.12
N MET A 162 -10.13 -6.18 -13.32
CA MET A 162 -10.27 -6.94 -12.07
C MET A 162 -10.74 -8.34 -12.42
N ASP A 163 -9.85 -9.34 -12.39
CA ASP A 163 -10.23 -10.73 -12.62
C ASP A 163 -10.73 -11.33 -11.30
N LYS A 164 -11.92 -11.94 -11.36
CA LYS A 164 -12.54 -12.63 -10.21
C LYS A 164 -12.00 -14.05 -10.00
N LYS A 165 -11.04 -14.51 -10.80
CA LYS A 165 -10.44 -15.82 -10.59
C LYS A 165 -9.61 -15.78 -9.31
N SER A 166 -10.15 -16.39 -8.26
CA SER A 166 -9.45 -16.62 -7.02
C SER A 166 -8.23 -17.50 -7.28
N SER A 167 -7.05 -16.91 -7.38
CA SER A 167 -5.82 -17.67 -7.16
C SER A 167 -5.57 -17.72 -5.67
N LYS A 168 -5.12 -18.85 -5.15
CA LYS A 168 -4.65 -18.97 -3.76
C LYS A 168 -3.38 -18.15 -3.53
N ASN A 169 -2.79 -17.60 -4.59
CA ASN A 169 -1.55 -16.84 -4.58
C ASN A 169 -1.83 -15.36 -4.85
N ILE A 170 -1.09 -14.47 -4.20
CA ILE A 170 -1.10 -13.04 -4.48
C ILE A 170 -0.57 -12.86 -5.90
N GLN A 171 -1.37 -12.22 -6.75
CA GLN A 171 -0.96 -11.85 -8.10
C GLN A 171 -0.58 -10.37 -8.11
N TYR A 172 0.53 -10.05 -8.79
CA TYR A 172 0.96 -8.69 -9.00
C TYR A 172 0.74 -8.28 -10.46
N ILE A 173 0.23 -7.08 -10.67
CA ILE A 173 0.12 -6.48 -12.01
C ILE A 173 1.25 -5.48 -12.18
N SER A 174 2.05 -5.66 -13.24
CA SER A 174 2.92 -4.61 -13.73
C SER A 174 2.10 -3.51 -14.41
N LEU A 175 2.32 -2.26 -14.05
CA LEU A 175 1.59 -1.11 -14.60
C LEU A 175 1.83 -0.90 -16.09
N ASN A 176 2.98 -1.35 -16.64
CA ASN A 176 3.33 -1.17 -18.04
C ASN A 176 2.62 -2.10 -19.01
N THR A 177 2.14 -3.25 -18.55
CA THR A 177 1.63 -4.29 -19.47
C THR A 177 0.16 -4.63 -19.26
N GLY A 178 -0.43 -4.24 -18.13
CA GLY A 178 -1.77 -4.68 -17.75
C GLY A 178 -1.94 -6.20 -17.66
N LYS A 179 -0.84 -6.95 -17.76
CA LYS A 179 -0.82 -8.41 -17.68
C LYS A 179 -0.39 -8.86 -16.29
N PRO A 180 -1.01 -9.90 -15.73
CA PRO A 180 -0.50 -10.54 -14.52
C PRO A 180 0.94 -10.99 -14.74
N SER A 181 1.82 -10.77 -13.79
CA SER A 181 3.16 -11.34 -13.89
C SER A 181 3.08 -12.83 -13.48
N ASP A 182 3.18 -13.73 -14.47
CA ASP A 182 3.17 -15.17 -14.25
C ASP A 182 4.39 -15.71 -13.46
N LYS A 183 5.29 -14.81 -13.02
CA LYS A 183 6.59 -15.20 -12.45
C LYS A 183 6.60 -15.46 -10.94
N LEU A 184 5.47 -15.42 -10.24
CA LEU A 184 5.42 -15.57 -8.78
C LEU A 184 4.61 -16.76 -8.27
N GLY A 185 4.25 -17.68 -9.15
CA GLY A 185 3.58 -18.94 -8.82
C GLY A 185 4.48 -20.12 -9.10
N GLY A 186 5.28 -20.51 -8.16
CA GLY A 186 6.06 -21.75 -8.17
C GLY A 186 6.42 -22.07 -6.75
#